data_1880eae8e0cec1b86df8becb9084b0e5
#
_entry.id   1880eae8e0cec1b86df8becb9084b0e5
#
_cell.length_a   1.000
_cell.length_b   1.000
_cell.length_c   1.000
_cell.angle_alpha   90.00
_cell.angle_beta   90.00
_cell.angle_gamma   90.00
#
_symmetry.space_group_name_H-M   'P 1'
#
loop_
_entity.id
_entity.type
_entity.pdbx_description
1 polymer ?
#
loop_
_entity_poly.entity_id
_entity_poly.type
_entity_poly.pdbx_seq_one_letter_code
_entity_poly.pdbx_strand_id
1 'polypeptide(L)'
;MICVGVCGRGSERVAAQICGKYSDAGIEAERYSGSESDAEFGLFLAKMEKAGKKVVISETSVKNDRRKFDLLLVISAEKVKTAQLKNIRKNGCVIINADDCGAFVIPPGTAVVTCGVNSSAAVTFSGIGENRDGRESVQCCIQKEIRTVSGRKIEPQEFSINIVGKYPLSEVLAIIALAIAGDIEETVTSDALV
;
A
#
# COMPACT_ATOMS: atom_id res chain seq x y z
N MET A 1 -6.64 -2.40 14.18
CA MET A 1 -7.02 -1.67 12.96
C MET A 1 -5.78 -1.01 12.37
N ILE A 2 -5.56 -1.18 11.07
CA ILE A 2 -4.41 -0.64 10.33
C ILE A 2 -4.83 0.68 9.66
N CYS A 3 -4.02 1.71 9.80
CA CYS A 3 -4.24 3.01 9.14
C CYS A 3 -3.25 3.16 7.98
N VAL A 4 -3.77 3.31 6.78
CA VAL A 4 -3.02 3.45 5.53
C VAL A 4 -3.13 4.89 5.02
N GLY A 5 -1.99 5.53 4.82
CA GLY A 5 -1.89 6.80 4.08
C GLY A 5 -1.47 6.55 2.64
N VAL A 6 -2.12 7.20 1.69
CA VAL A 6 -1.76 7.15 0.27
C VAL A 6 -1.43 8.55 -0.21
N CYS A 7 -0.23 8.76 -0.76
CA CYS A 7 0.22 10.07 -1.21
C CYS A 7 0.88 10.03 -2.59
N GLY A 8 0.82 11.18 -3.27
CA GLY A 8 1.35 11.35 -4.62
C GLY A 8 0.26 11.59 -5.66
N ARG A 9 0.66 11.65 -6.93
CA ARG A 9 -0.28 11.82 -8.04
C ARG A 9 -1.20 10.59 -8.14
N GLY A 10 -2.50 10.79 -8.21
CA GLY A 10 -3.49 9.71 -8.32
C GLY A 10 -3.81 8.99 -7.01
N SER A 11 -3.38 9.55 -5.86
CA SER A 11 -3.65 8.97 -4.53
C SER A 11 -5.14 8.69 -4.29
N GLU A 12 -6.04 9.57 -4.76
CA GLU A 12 -7.47 9.38 -4.66
C GLU A 12 -7.95 8.09 -5.32
N ARG A 13 -7.55 7.88 -6.57
CA ARG A 13 -7.89 6.69 -7.34
C ARG A 13 -7.33 5.43 -6.69
N VAL A 14 -6.05 5.45 -6.32
CA VAL A 14 -5.39 4.29 -5.71
C VAL A 14 -5.98 3.98 -4.34
N ALA A 15 -6.28 4.97 -3.51
CA ALA A 15 -6.96 4.77 -2.23
C ALA A 15 -8.34 4.11 -2.41
N ALA A 16 -9.11 4.54 -3.40
CA ALA A 16 -10.40 3.93 -3.74
C ALA A 16 -10.24 2.47 -4.21
N GLN A 17 -9.25 2.20 -5.07
CA GLN A 17 -8.95 0.84 -5.55
C GLN A 17 -8.53 -0.08 -4.41
N ILE A 18 -7.63 0.35 -3.52
CA ILE A 18 -7.20 -0.42 -2.36
C ILE A 18 -8.42 -0.77 -1.49
N CYS A 19 -9.28 0.22 -1.20
CA CYS A 19 -10.48 0.00 -0.39
C CYS A 19 -11.43 -1.02 -1.03
N GLY A 20 -11.69 -0.88 -2.33
CA GLY A 20 -12.51 -1.84 -3.09
C GLY A 20 -11.94 -3.25 -3.05
N LYS A 21 -10.65 -3.40 -3.35
CA LYS A 21 -9.97 -4.70 -3.36
C LYS A 21 -9.98 -5.38 -1.99
N TYR A 22 -9.75 -4.64 -0.92
CA TYR A 22 -9.85 -5.19 0.42
C TYR A 22 -11.27 -5.65 0.75
N SER A 23 -12.27 -4.87 0.34
CA SER A 23 -13.68 -5.28 0.50
C SER A 23 -14.02 -6.53 -0.31
N ASP A 24 -13.55 -6.64 -1.55
CA ASP A 24 -13.74 -7.81 -2.40
C ASP A 24 -13.10 -9.08 -1.79
N ALA A 25 -12.00 -8.92 -1.08
CA ALA A 25 -11.33 -9.98 -0.33
C ALA A 25 -11.97 -10.25 1.06
N GLY A 26 -13.11 -9.66 1.37
CA GLY A 26 -13.81 -9.84 2.64
C GLY A 26 -13.17 -9.11 3.82
N ILE A 27 -12.24 -8.18 3.57
CA ILE A 27 -11.62 -7.37 4.60
C ILE A 27 -12.44 -6.11 4.83
N GLU A 28 -12.85 -5.89 6.08
CA GLU A 28 -13.60 -4.73 6.49
C GLU A 28 -12.76 -3.44 6.39
N ALA A 29 -12.73 -2.87 5.19
CA ALA A 29 -12.00 -1.63 4.89
C ALA A 29 -12.95 -0.44 4.79
N GLU A 30 -12.44 0.75 5.10
CA GLU A 30 -13.17 2.01 4.98
C GLU A 30 -12.25 3.12 4.50
N ARG A 31 -12.78 4.04 3.68
CA ARG A 31 -12.03 5.19 3.20
C ARG A 31 -12.39 6.44 4.00
N TYR A 32 -11.38 7.16 4.44
CA TYR A 32 -11.53 8.49 5.04
C TYR A 32 -11.25 9.58 4.01
N SER A 33 -12.25 10.40 3.73
CA SER A 33 -12.17 11.55 2.83
C SER A 33 -12.38 12.90 3.55
N GLY A 34 -12.22 12.91 4.87
CA GLY A 34 -12.38 14.11 5.71
C GLY A 34 -11.16 15.02 5.69
N SER A 35 -11.17 15.99 6.60
CA SER A 35 -10.09 16.96 6.74
C SER A 35 -8.77 16.35 7.22
N GLU A 36 -7.67 17.06 7.03
CA GLU A 36 -6.34 16.68 7.54
C GLU A 36 -6.18 16.93 9.06
N SER A 37 -7.28 17.24 9.77
CA SER A 37 -7.31 17.41 11.20
C SER A 37 -7.06 16.07 11.91
N ASP A 38 -6.04 16.04 12.75
CA ASP A 38 -5.70 14.86 13.56
C ASP A 38 -6.84 14.48 14.52
N ALA A 39 -7.53 15.47 15.08
CA ALA A 39 -8.67 15.26 15.97
C ALA A 39 -9.86 14.62 15.26
N GLU A 40 -10.26 15.12 14.09
CA GLU A 40 -11.37 14.56 13.32
C GLU A 40 -11.03 13.15 12.80
N PHE A 41 -9.81 12.95 12.35
CA PHE A 41 -9.33 11.62 11.95
C PHE A 41 -9.36 10.65 13.14
N GLY A 42 -8.93 11.08 14.33
CA GLY A 42 -8.99 10.27 15.55
C GLY A 42 -10.41 9.85 15.92
N LEU A 43 -11.38 10.77 15.83
CA LEU A 43 -12.79 10.46 16.05
C LEU A 43 -13.33 9.47 15.02
N PHE A 44 -12.97 9.64 13.76
CA PHE A 44 -13.33 8.71 12.70
C PHE A 44 -12.75 7.31 12.98
N LEU A 45 -11.48 7.20 13.32
CA LEU A 45 -10.83 5.92 13.65
C LEU A 45 -11.56 5.20 14.80
N ALA A 46 -11.90 5.94 15.88
CA ALA A 46 -12.63 5.36 17.00
C ALA A 46 -14.03 4.84 16.61
N LYS A 47 -14.70 5.52 15.68
CA LYS A 47 -15.97 5.06 15.11
C LYS A 47 -15.78 3.79 14.26
N MET A 48 -14.75 3.75 13.43
CA MET A 48 -14.45 2.59 12.56
C MET A 48 -14.06 1.35 13.37
N GLU A 49 -13.28 1.54 14.44
CA GLU A 49 -12.92 0.46 15.34
C GLU A 49 -14.16 -0.16 16.03
N LYS A 50 -15.10 0.68 16.50
CA LYS A 50 -16.37 0.22 17.05
C LYS A 50 -17.25 -0.49 16.01
N ALA A 51 -17.14 -0.10 14.74
CA ALA A 51 -17.83 -0.74 13.62
C ALA A 51 -17.14 -2.03 13.13
N GLY A 52 -16.05 -2.47 13.77
CA GLY A 52 -15.33 -3.70 13.43
C GLY A 52 -14.43 -3.58 12.21
N LYS A 53 -14.20 -2.37 11.69
CA LYS A 53 -13.33 -2.18 10.53
C LYS A 53 -11.89 -2.58 10.84
N LYS A 54 -11.24 -3.26 9.89
CA LYS A 54 -9.87 -3.74 10.01
C LYS A 54 -8.84 -2.78 9.43
N VAL A 55 -9.23 -2.05 8.38
CA VAL A 55 -8.35 -1.14 7.66
C VAL A 55 -9.06 0.18 7.42
N VAL A 56 -8.35 1.28 7.65
CA VAL A 56 -8.77 2.63 7.24
C VAL A 56 -7.76 3.18 6.27
N ILE A 57 -8.23 3.61 5.09
CA ILE A 57 -7.40 4.15 4.03
C ILE A 57 -7.70 5.63 3.90
N SER A 58 -6.68 6.46 3.87
CA SER A 58 -6.85 7.91 3.70
C SER A 58 -5.82 8.46 2.73
N GLU A 59 -6.29 9.34 1.86
CA GLU A 59 -5.39 10.20 1.14
C GLU A 59 -4.67 11.14 2.10
N THR A 60 -3.41 11.39 1.84
CA THR A 60 -2.63 12.35 2.60
C THR A 60 -2.05 13.41 1.67
N SER A 61 -2.27 14.66 2.00
CA SER A 61 -1.70 15.77 1.25
C SER A 61 -0.35 16.20 1.80
N VAL A 62 0.37 16.90 0.95
CA VAL A 62 1.82 17.11 1.02
C VAL A 62 2.28 18.09 2.09
N LYS A 63 1.43 18.95 2.66
CA LYS A 63 2.00 20.12 3.36
C LYS A 63 1.75 20.23 4.85
N ASN A 64 0.64 19.76 5.36
CA ASN A 64 0.25 20.04 6.76
C ASN A 64 -0.43 18.86 7.46
N ASP A 65 -0.36 17.67 6.90
CA ASP A 65 -1.01 16.50 7.49
C ASP A 65 -0.29 16.07 8.78
N ARG A 66 -1.01 16.06 9.89
CA ARG A 66 -0.52 15.65 11.21
C ARG A 66 -0.94 14.22 11.57
N ARG A 67 -1.79 13.62 10.76
CA ARG A 67 -2.27 12.26 10.96
C ARG A 67 -1.12 11.26 10.94
N LYS A 68 -1.26 10.18 11.69
CA LYS A 68 -0.25 9.13 11.82
C LYS A 68 -0.75 7.82 11.21
N PHE A 69 0.06 7.22 10.35
CA PHE A 69 -0.26 6.01 9.61
C PHE A 69 0.65 4.85 10.03
N ASP A 70 0.12 3.64 9.99
CA ASP A 70 0.89 2.41 10.16
C ASP A 70 1.63 2.06 8.86
N LEU A 71 0.96 2.33 7.73
CA LEU A 71 1.49 2.18 6.38
C LEU A 71 1.37 3.50 5.62
N LEU A 72 2.40 3.88 4.90
CA LEU A 72 2.39 5.05 4.03
C LEU A 72 2.83 4.65 2.62
N LEU A 73 1.89 4.66 1.68
CA LEU A 73 2.16 4.40 0.27
C LEU A 73 2.49 5.70 -0.46
N VAL A 74 3.68 5.77 -1.02
CA VAL A 74 4.16 6.87 -1.86
C VAL A 74 4.12 6.40 -3.33
N ILE A 75 3.09 6.85 -4.07
CA ILE A 75 2.89 6.46 -5.47
C ILE A 75 3.83 7.23 -6.38
N SER A 76 4.01 8.53 -6.10
CA SER A 76 4.82 9.44 -6.90
C SER A 76 5.52 10.46 -6.01
N ALA A 77 6.78 10.75 -6.35
CA ALA A 77 7.61 11.71 -5.62
C ALA A 77 7.27 13.18 -5.92
N GLU A 78 6.56 13.49 -7.01
CA GLU A 78 6.39 14.84 -7.53
C GLU A 78 5.92 15.89 -6.52
N LYS A 79 5.24 15.46 -5.46
CA LYS A 79 4.68 16.37 -4.45
C LYS A 79 5.02 15.97 -3.02
N VAL A 80 5.77 14.90 -2.83
CA VAL A 80 6.09 14.38 -1.51
C VAL A 80 7.34 15.06 -0.97
N LYS A 81 7.16 15.91 0.04
CA LYS A 81 8.27 16.51 0.77
C LYS A 81 8.67 15.63 1.95
N THR A 82 9.94 15.68 2.33
CA THR A 82 10.54 15.01 3.49
C THR A 82 9.68 15.09 4.77
N ALA A 83 8.93 16.17 4.94
CA ALA A 83 8.05 16.37 6.10
C ALA A 83 6.92 15.35 6.20
N GLN A 84 6.49 14.74 5.11
CA GLN A 84 5.37 13.79 5.10
C GLN A 84 5.75 12.40 5.60
N LEU A 85 6.99 11.99 5.40
CA LEU A 85 7.44 10.71 5.93
C LEU A 85 7.48 10.70 7.47
N LYS A 86 7.38 11.88 8.10
CA LYS A 86 7.21 12.00 9.57
C LYS A 86 5.83 11.54 10.05
N ASN A 87 4.87 11.35 9.16
CA ASN A 87 3.51 10.93 9.47
C ASN A 87 3.37 9.42 9.63
N ILE A 88 4.47 8.70 9.67
CA ILE A 88 4.49 7.28 9.96
C ILE A 88 4.54 7.04 11.49
N ARG A 89 3.82 6.03 11.97
CA ARG A 89 3.89 5.59 13.36
C ARG A 89 5.22 4.88 13.64
N LYS A 90 5.60 4.81 14.90
CA LYS A 90 6.74 3.99 15.31
C LYS A 90 6.49 2.52 14.91
N ASN A 91 7.47 1.89 14.29
CA ASN A 91 7.39 0.55 13.68
C ASN A 91 6.45 0.45 12.45
N GLY A 92 6.04 1.58 11.89
CA GLY A 92 5.30 1.60 10.64
C GLY A 92 6.20 1.32 9.44
N CYS A 93 5.56 1.16 8.27
CA CYS A 93 6.24 0.87 7.02
C CYS A 93 5.91 1.91 5.95
N VAL A 94 6.93 2.37 5.23
CA VAL A 94 6.77 3.19 4.02
C VAL A 94 6.94 2.31 2.80
N ILE A 95 5.94 2.32 1.92
CA ILE A 95 5.99 1.67 0.62
C ILE A 95 6.26 2.75 -0.43
N ILE A 96 7.30 2.55 -1.24
CA ILE A 96 7.74 3.55 -2.22
C ILE A 96 7.73 2.94 -3.61
N ASN A 97 7.03 3.61 -4.54
CA ASN A 97 7.17 3.29 -5.94
C ASN A 97 8.57 3.68 -6.43
N ALA A 98 9.41 2.67 -6.70
CA ALA A 98 10.81 2.85 -7.12
C ALA A 98 10.96 3.41 -8.54
N ASP A 99 9.90 3.36 -9.36
CA ASP A 99 9.94 3.84 -10.74
C ASP A 99 9.78 5.36 -10.81
N ASP A 100 9.18 5.96 -9.77
CA ASP A 100 8.95 7.41 -9.66
C ASP A 100 9.29 7.89 -8.25
N CYS A 101 10.49 7.54 -7.75
CA CYS A 101 10.94 7.94 -6.43
C CYS A 101 11.92 9.11 -6.49
N GLY A 102 11.66 10.10 -5.63
CA GLY A 102 12.63 11.15 -5.29
C GLY A 102 13.52 10.73 -4.12
N ALA A 103 14.37 11.64 -3.67
CA ALA A 103 15.13 11.45 -2.43
C ALA A 103 14.24 11.71 -1.21
N PHE A 104 14.08 10.70 -0.35
CA PHE A 104 13.33 10.82 0.90
C PHE A 104 14.26 10.69 2.11
N VAL A 105 13.99 11.49 3.14
CA VAL A 105 14.56 11.25 4.47
C VAL A 105 13.55 10.46 5.29
N ILE A 106 13.88 9.21 5.55
CA ILE A 106 13.02 8.27 6.26
C ILE A 106 13.36 8.32 7.75
N PRO A 107 12.35 8.42 8.65
CA PRO A 107 12.62 8.41 10.08
C PRO A 107 13.32 7.12 10.53
N PRO A 108 14.28 7.20 11.46
CA PRO A 108 14.93 6.02 12.00
C PRO A 108 13.93 5.00 12.56
N GLY A 109 14.16 3.72 12.30
CA GLY A 109 13.29 2.63 12.76
C GLY A 109 12.03 2.39 11.92
N THR A 110 11.87 3.12 10.81
CA THR A 110 10.78 2.88 9.85
C THR A 110 11.22 1.80 8.85
N ALA A 111 10.39 0.79 8.65
CA ALA A 111 10.58 -0.17 7.59
C ALA A 111 10.32 0.47 6.22
N VAL A 112 11.05 0.03 5.21
CA VAL A 112 10.90 0.51 3.82
C VAL A 112 10.75 -0.67 2.89
N VAL A 113 9.68 -0.64 2.09
CA VAL A 113 9.43 -1.59 1.01
C VAL A 113 9.39 -0.80 -0.29
N THR A 114 10.24 -1.16 -1.24
CA THR A 114 10.18 -0.58 -2.58
C THR A 114 9.38 -1.50 -3.50
N CYS A 115 8.53 -0.91 -4.35
CA CYS A 115 7.76 -1.63 -5.36
C CYS A 115 7.92 -0.95 -6.72
N GLY A 116 7.71 -1.67 -7.80
CA GLY A 116 7.76 -1.11 -9.14
C GLY A 116 8.29 -2.09 -10.19
N VAL A 117 8.31 -1.63 -11.44
CA VAL A 117 8.84 -2.42 -12.56
C VAL A 117 10.38 -2.46 -12.57
N ASN A 118 11.02 -1.59 -11.81
CA ASN A 118 12.46 -1.58 -11.64
C ASN A 118 12.94 -2.87 -10.97
N SER A 119 13.86 -3.58 -11.61
CA SER A 119 14.40 -4.86 -11.13
C SER A 119 15.12 -4.81 -9.78
N SER A 120 15.41 -3.62 -9.23
CA SER A 120 15.99 -3.45 -7.89
C SER A 120 14.94 -3.29 -6.79
N ALA A 121 13.67 -3.15 -7.13
CA ALA A 121 12.58 -3.02 -6.17
C ALA A 121 12.42 -4.31 -5.34
N ALA A 122 12.00 -4.17 -4.08
CA ALA A 122 11.78 -5.33 -3.21
C ALA A 122 10.57 -6.16 -3.69
N VAL A 123 9.55 -5.50 -4.24
CA VAL A 123 8.39 -6.13 -4.88
C VAL A 123 8.37 -5.70 -6.34
N THR A 124 8.53 -6.64 -7.24
CA THR A 124 8.56 -6.41 -8.69
C THR A 124 7.86 -7.55 -9.43
N PHE A 125 8.00 -7.62 -10.73
CA PHE A 125 7.51 -8.73 -11.53
C PHE A 125 8.65 -9.37 -12.32
N SER A 126 8.53 -10.67 -12.61
CA SER A 126 9.47 -11.41 -13.44
C SER A 126 8.90 -11.74 -14.82
N GLY A 127 7.59 -11.66 -15.02
CA GLY A 127 6.95 -11.93 -16.30
C GLY A 127 5.47 -11.57 -16.34
N ILE A 128 4.97 -11.42 -17.55
CA ILE A 128 3.54 -11.28 -17.85
C ILE A 128 3.19 -12.45 -18.78
N GLY A 129 2.11 -13.16 -18.47
CA GLY A 129 1.66 -14.30 -19.23
C GLY A 129 0.13 -14.34 -19.35
N GLU A 130 -0.36 -15.35 -20.03
CA GLU A 130 -1.77 -15.70 -20.05
C GLU A 130 -1.99 -17.00 -19.27
N ASN A 131 -3.04 -17.02 -18.47
CA ASN A 131 -3.51 -18.24 -17.83
C ASN A 131 -4.22 -19.14 -18.83
N ARG A 132 -4.48 -20.41 -18.42
CA ARG A 132 -5.23 -21.38 -19.24
C ARG A 132 -6.62 -20.89 -19.67
N ASP A 133 -7.17 -19.94 -18.95
CA ASP A 133 -8.49 -19.33 -19.22
C ASP A 133 -8.41 -18.07 -20.08
N GLY A 134 -7.23 -17.74 -20.65
CA GLY A 134 -7.01 -16.56 -21.49
C GLY A 134 -6.96 -15.24 -20.71
N ARG A 135 -6.81 -15.27 -19.38
CA ARG A 135 -6.65 -14.08 -18.56
C ARG A 135 -5.17 -13.70 -18.43
N GLU A 136 -4.91 -12.41 -18.47
CA GLU A 136 -3.55 -11.91 -18.19
C GLU A 136 -3.16 -12.25 -16.74
N SER A 137 -1.96 -12.76 -16.59
CA SER A 137 -1.35 -13.03 -15.28
C SER A 137 0.00 -12.35 -15.17
N VAL A 138 0.33 -11.89 -13.97
CA VAL A 138 1.64 -11.34 -13.63
C VAL A 138 2.32 -12.25 -12.65
N GLN A 139 3.55 -12.65 -12.98
CA GLN A 139 4.44 -13.33 -12.06
C GLN A 139 5.12 -12.27 -11.19
N CYS A 140 4.69 -12.16 -9.96
CA CYS A 140 5.25 -11.24 -8.98
C CYS A 140 6.43 -11.87 -8.24
N CYS A 141 7.41 -11.04 -7.89
CA CYS A 141 8.62 -11.46 -7.22
C CYS A 141 8.88 -10.57 -5.99
N ILE A 142 8.97 -11.18 -4.82
CA ILE A 142 9.55 -10.58 -3.63
C ILE A 142 11.04 -10.91 -3.63
N GLN A 143 11.89 -9.91 -3.84
CA GLN A 143 13.33 -10.11 -3.99
C GLN A 143 14.12 -9.97 -2.69
N LYS A 144 13.53 -9.36 -1.67
CA LYS A 144 14.19 -9.08 -0.38
C LYS A 144 13.24 -9.42 0.75
N GLU A 145 13.78 -9.84 1.91
CA GLU A 145 12.99 -9.99 3.13
C GLU A 145 12.17 -8.72 3.39
N ILE A 146 10.87 -8.87 3.56
CA ILE A 146 9.96 -7.80 3.95
C ILE A 146 9.53 -8.03 5.40
N ARG A 147 9.66 -6.99 6.22
CA ARG A 147 9.12 -6.99 7.57
C ARG A 147 7.76 -6.28 7.56
N THR A 148 6.74 -6.99 7.98
CA THR A 148 5.37 -6.49 8.04
C THR A 148 5.14 -5.61 9.28
N VAL A 149 3.99 -4.93 9.33
CA VAL A 149 3.62 -4.08 10.50
C VAL A 149 3.44 -4.88 11.79
N SER A 150 3.10 -6.16 11.74
CA SER A 150 3.08 -7.05 12.90
C SER A 150 4.46 -7.54 13.34
N GLY A 151 5.49 -7.28 12.52
CA GLY A 151 6.86 -7.73 12.74
C GLY A 151 7.17 -9.10 12.12
N ARG A 152 6.22 -9.71 11.41
CA ARG A 152 6.44 -10.96 10.66
C ARG A 152 7.44 -10.70 9.53
N LYS A 153 8.20 -11.72 9.17
CA LYS A 153 9.15 -11.71 8.06
C LYS A 153 8.58 -12.50 6.89
N ILE A 154 8.59 -11.89 5.73
CA ILE A 154 8.25 -12.53 4.46
C ILE A 154 9.55 -12.73 3.69
N GLU A 155 9.87 -13.99 3.43
CA GLU A 155 11.06 -14.37 2.69
C GLU A 155 10.90 -14.11 1.19
N PRO A 156 12.00 -13.95 0.44
CA PRO A 156 11.97 -13.88 -1.01
C PRO A 156 11.22 -15.05 -1.63
N GLN A 157 10.27 -14.74 -2.52
CA GLN A 157 9.43 -15.75 -3.18
C GLN A 157 8.81 -15.20 -4.45
N GLU A 158 8.30 -16.09 -5.30
CA GLU A 158 7.52 -15.76 -6.48
C GLU A 158 6.11 -16.31 -6.36
N PHE A 159 5.15 -15.57 -6.92
CA PHE A 159 3.75 -15.96 -6.96
C PHE A 159 3.06 -15.31 -8.16
N SER A 160 2.03 -15.97 -8.70
CA SER A 160 1.25 -15.45 -9.82
C SER A 160 -0.02 -14.79 -9.32
N ILE A 161 -0.41 -13.69 -9.94
CA ILE A 161 -1.69 -13.03 -9.74
C ILE A 161 -2.39 -12.84 -11.08
N ASN A 162 -3.72 -12.98 -11.07
CA ASN A 162 -4.55 -12.69 -12.24
C ASN A 162 -4.88 -11.20 -12.28
N ILE A 163 -4.62 -10.54 -13.40
CA ILE A 163 -5.00 -9.14 -13.59
C ILE A 163 -6.38 -9.09 -14.22
N VAL A 164 -7.32 -8.43 -13.53
CA VAL A 164 -8.65 -8.14 -14.05
C VAL A 164 -8.77 -6.63 -14.25
N GLY A 165 -8.69 -6.17 -15.49
CA GLY A 165 -8.79 -4.75 -15.83
C GLY A 165 -7.48 -4.16 -16.36
N LYS A 166 -7.55 -2.91 -16.82
CA LYS A 166 -6.39 -2.18 -17.38
C LYS A 166 -5.84 -1.23 -16.33
N TYR A 167 -4.99 -1.74 -15.45
CA TYR A 167 -4.29 -0.93 -14.46
C TYR A 167 -2.80 -0.80 -14.81
N PRO A 168 -2.16 0.33 -14.53
CA PRO A 168 -0.70 0.43 -14.61
C PRO A 168 -0.05 -0.62 -13.70
N LEU A 169 0.88 -1.39 -14.22
CA LEU A 169 1.55 -2.44 -13.47
C LEU A 169 2.21 -1.93 -12.18
N SER A 170 2.74 -0.71 -12.19
CA SER A 170 3.31 -0.07 -11.00
C SER A 170 2.28 0.14 -9.87
N GLU A 171 1.02 0.41 -10.20
CA GLU A 171 -0.05 0.51 -9.21
C GLU A 171 -0.44 -0.86 -8.64
N VAL A 172 -0.49 -1.87 -9.49
CA VAL A 172 -0.72 -3.26 -9.06
C VAL A 172 0.36 -3.69 -8.07
N LEU A 173 1.62 -3.48 -8.41
CA LEU A 173 2.76 -3.81 -7.54
C LEU A 173 2.74 -3.01 -6.22
N ALA A 174 2.27 -1.76 -6.26
CA ALA A 174 2.13 -0.94 -5.06
C ALA A 174 1.03 -1.48 -4.12
N ILE A 175 -0.10 -1.92 -4.66
CA ILE A 175 -1.19 -2.54 -3.90
C ILE A 175 -0.71 -3.86 -3.27
N ILE A 176 0.00 -4.69 -4.04
CA ILE A 176 0.59 -5.94 -3.55
C ILE A 176 1.58 -5.67 -2.41
N ALA A 177 2.52 -4.75 -2.61
CA ALA A 177 3.51 -4.40 -1.60
C ALA A 177 2.84 -3.89 -0.31
N LEU A 178 1.75 -3.11 -0.45
CA LEU A 178 0.95 -2.63 0.67
C LEU A 178 0.27 -3.79 1.42
N ALA A 179 -0.34 -4.72 0.70
CA ALA A 179 -1.01 -5.88 1.28
C ALA A 179 -0.01 -6.76 2.06
N ILE A 180 1.15 -7.04 1.47
CA ILE A 180 2.23 -7.80 2.12
C ILE A 180 2.71 -7.08 3.37
N ALA A 181 3.08 -5.80 3.27
CA ALA A 181 3.58 -5.04 4.41
C ALA A 181 2.54 -4.87 5.53
N GLY A 182 1.26 -4.89 5.18
CA GLY A 182 0.13 -4.75 6.11
C GLY A 182 -0.37 -6.05 6.73
N ASP A 183 0.24 -7.20 6.45
CA ASP A 183 -0.27 -8.52 6.87
C ASP A 183 -1.67 -8.85 6.34
N ILE A 184 -1.99 -8.36 5.14
CA ILE A 184 -3.29 -8.54 4.49
C ILE A 184 -3.13 -9.52 3.31
N GLU A 185 -2.41 -10.61 3.54
CA GLU A 185 -1.99 -11.55 2.48
C GLU A 185 -3.14 -12.36 1.86
N GLU A 186 -4.22 -12.56 2.59
CA GLU A 186 -5.41 -13.22 2.04
C GLU A 186 -5.90 -12.53 0.76
N THR A 187 -5.56 -11.24 0.61
CA THR A 187 -5.85 -10.47 -0.59
C THR A 187 -4.88 -10.76 -1.75
N VAL A 188 -3.63 -11.14 -1.46
CA VAL A 188 -2.59 -11.31 -2.50
C VAL A 188 -2.73 -12.66 -3.20
N THR A 189 -3.23 -13.68 -2.49
CA THR A 189 -3.38 -15.04 -3.01
C THR A 189 -4.76 -15.30 -3.60
N SER A 190 -5.74 -14.44 -3.38
CA SER A 190 -7.07 -14.59 -3.95
C SER A 190 -7.11 -13.98 -5.37
N ASP A 191 -7.84 -14.64 -6.28
CA ASP A 191 -8.14 -14.14 -7.64
C ASP A 191 -8.82 -12.75 -7.65
N ALA A 192 -9.09 -12.18 -6.47
CA ALA A 192 -9.81 -10.92 -6.27
C ALA A 192 -8.92 -9.66 -6.32
N LEU A 193 -7.58 -9.79 -6.37
CA LEU A 193 -6.70 -8.61 -6.20
C LEU A 193 -6.53 -7.77 -7.46
N VAL A 194 -6.99 -8.21 -8.62
CA VAL A 194 -6.76 -7.44 -9.87
C VAL A 194 -7.89 -7.61 -10.84
#